data_cfd293bb61c182ef4fadfc92e2293944
#
_entry.id   cfd293bb61c182ef4fadfc92e2293944
#
_cell.length_a   1.000
_cell.length_b   1.000
_cell.length_c   1.000
_cell.angle_alpha   90.00
_cell.angle_beta   90.00
_cell.angle_gamma   90.00
#
_symmetry.space_group_name_H-M   'P 1'
#
loop_
_entity.id
_entity.type
_entity.pdbx_description
1 polymer ?
#
loop_
_entity_poly.entity_id
_entity_poly.type
_entity_poly.pdbx_seq_one_letter_code
_entity_poly.pdbx_strand_id
1 'polypeptide(L)'
;MNSDFLNKPIISLITVILIISFSASNLCYGQAKERTRLRSYFFIHSNGDRQISVLLTSGRGRNMQNVSNAPIDIEVDQEDSTLYLTGLITNEEGAANLYVESGYTFPADEEGITTILASFGGNDTLSAASTDLEIKDVYLEMSFDIEDSVKVLTVQAKEKNGEGELIPVGDLDVDIGVQRLYSVLPLDAIETDEEGIGTLEFPNDVPGDSTGMITVVARIDEHEYFGTVTKSQSIKWGIPVSYKLKKISRQLFTDEAPLWMIIAVFVVLVGAWYHFFLSVFKLRKIKYLDEEE
;
A
#
# COMPACT_ATOMS: atom_id res chain seq x y z
N MET A 1 -6.52 21.58 86.67
CA MET A 1 -5.40 22.33 86.12
C MET A 1 -5.06 21.71 84.77
N ASN A 2 -5.32 22.48 83.70
CA ASN A 2 -5.57 21.98 82.32
C ASN A 2 -4.35 21.32 81.65
N SER A 3 -4.50 20.04 81.28
CA SER A 3 -3.55 19.30 80.40
C SER A 3 -3.84 19.49 78.88
N ASP A 4 -4.81 20.33 78.52
CA ASP A 4 -5.30 20.46 77.13
C ASP A 4 -4.52 21.48 76.29
N PHE A 5 -3.61 22.27 76.87
CA PHE A 5 -2.94 23.32 76.10
C PHE A 5 -1.67 22.91 75.40
N LEU A 6 -1.09 21.75 75.75
CA LEU A 6 0.18 21.25 75.16
C LEU A 6 -0.06 20.30 73.98
N ASN A 7 -1.26 19.76 73.80
CA ASN A 7 -1.50 18.76 72.73
C ASN A 7 -1.87 19.36 71.37
N LYS A 8 -2.37 20.58 71.31
CA LYS A 8 -2.82 21.22 70.06
C LYS A 8 -1.70 21.47 69.04
N PRO A 9 -0.53 22.01 69.40
CA PRO A 9 0.56 22.26 68.45
C PRO A 9 1.21 20.97 67.95
N ILE A 10 1.25 19.91 68.78
CA ILE A 10 1.85 18.64 68.43
C ILE A 10 0.94 17.87 67.42
N ILE A 11 -0.38 17.90 67.62
CA ILE A 11 -1.35 17.31 66.70
C ILE A 11 -1.31 18.05 65.33
N SER A 12 -1.23 19.37 65.33
CA SER A 12 -1.09 20.20 64.14
C SER A 12 0.21 19.89 63.37
N LEU A 13 1.34 19.68 64.08
CA LEU A 13 2.58 19.33 63.45
C LEU A 13 2.58 17.93 62.83
N ILE A 14 1.95 16.95 63.51
CA ILE A 14 1.80 15.58 62.99
C ILE A 14 0.89 15.55 61.76
N THR A 15 -0.20 16.31 61.75
CA THR A 15 -1.08 16.39 60.55
C THR A 15 -0.37 17.04 59.35
N VAL A 16 0.45 18.07 59.56
CA VAL A 16 1.22 18.70 58.48
C VAL A 16 2.29 17.74 57.94
N ILE A 17 2.98 16.99 58.79
CA ILE A 17 3.97 15.97 58.39
C ILE A 17 3.25 14.84 57.64
N LEU A 18 2.08 14.41 58.04
CA LEU A 18 1.29 13.35 57.36
C LEU A 18 0.77 13.81 55.99
N ILE A 19 0.40 15.07 55.85
CA ILE A 19 -0.01 15.67 54.57
C ILE A 19 1.20 15.80 53.61
N ILE A 20 2.38 16.19 54.12
CA ILE A 20 3.59 16.29 53.32
C ILE A 20 4.07 14.90 52.89
N SER A 21 4.00 13.88 53.75
CA SER A 21 4.37 12.51 53.39
C SER A 21 3.38 11.88 52.36
N PHE A 22 2.10 12.21 52.45
CA PHE A 22 1.09 11.74 51.50
C PHE A 22 1.20 12.43 50.12
N SER A 23 1.59 13.71 50.08
CA SER A 23 1.88 14.42 48.83
C SER A 23 3.20 13.98 48.17
N ALA A 24 4.20 13.57 48.94
CA ALA A 24 5.47 13.05 48.40
C ALA A 24 5.35 11.66 47.81
N SER A 25 4.42 10.82 48.28
CA SER A 25 4.19 9.47 47.74
C SER A 25 3.48 9.45 46.35
N ASN A 26 2.86 10.57 45.96
CA ASN A 26 2.23 10.68 44.62
C ASN A 26 3.17 11.18 43.50
N LEU A 27 4.42 11.54 43.83
CA LEU A 27 5.39 12.07 42.87
C LEU A 27 6.31 11.02 42.24
N CYS A 28 6.12 9.74 42.55
CA CYS A 28 6.98 8.67 42.04
C CYS A 28 6.17 7.55 41.33
N TYR A 29 5.02 7.87 40.69
CA TYR A 29 4.50 6.99 39.68
C TYR A 29 5.29 7.28 38.38
N GLY A 30 6.39 6.60 38.21
CA GLY A 30 7.02 6.49 36.90
C GLY A 30 5.93 5.99 35.93
N GLN A 31 5.52 6.81 34.98
CA GLN A 31 4.60 6.38 33.93
C GLN A 31 5.22 5.15 33.28
N ALA A 32 4.52 4.01 33.36
CA ALA A 32 4.94 2.80 32.68
C ALA A 32 5.02 3.15 31.18
N LYS A 33 6.20 2.97 30.59
CA LYS A 33 6.39 3.21 29.17
C LYS A 33 5.39 2.40 28.37
N GLU A 34 4.82 2.99 27.35
CA GLU A 34 3.91 2.31 26.44
C GLU A 34 4.67 1.25 25.65
N ARG A 35 4.05 0.08 25.49
CA ARG A 35 4.67 -1.04 24.79
C ARG A 35 4.73 -0.74 23.29
N THR A 36 5.91 -0.89 22.71
CA THR A 36 6.14 -0.80 21.27
C THR A 36 6.31 -2.17 20.65
N ARG A 37 6.07 -2.23 19.36
CA ARG A 37 6.29 -3.40 18.52
C ARG A 37 6.97 -2.95 17.23
N LEU A 38 8.07 -3.63 16.90
CA LEU A 38 8.79 -3.46 15.66
C LEU A 38 8.51 -4.69 14.77
N ARG A 39 8.28 -4.47 13.49
CA ARG A 39 8.15 -5.52 12.47
C ARG A 39 9.01 -5.15 11.28
N SER A 40 9.65 -6.14 10.68
CA SER A 40 10.46 -5.98 9.48
C SER A 40 9.88 -6.77 8.33
N TYR A 41 10.05 -6.27 7.10
CA TYR A 41 9.60 -6.87 5.85
C TYR A 41 10.71 -6.72 4.83
N PHE A 42 10.87 -7.71 3.97
CA PHE A 42 11.84 -7.73 2.90
C PHE A 42 11.17 -7.79 1.54
N PHE A 43 11.64 -6.97 0.60
CA PHE A 43 11.13 -6.90 -0.75
C PHE A 43 12.29 -6.94 -1.74
N ILE A 44 12.14 -7.72 -2.83
CA ILE A 44 13.01 -7.69 -3.99
C ILE A 44 12.18 -7.19 -5.17
N HIS A 45 12.59 -6.06 -5.72
CA HIS A 45 11.91 -5.42 -6.84
C HIS A 45 12.32 -6.02 -8.18
N SER A 46 11.54 -5.77 -9.23
CA SER A 46 11.77 -6.32 -10.58
C SER A 46 13.13 -5.96 -11.18
N ASN A 47 13.75 -4.87 -10.78
CA ASN A 47 15.09 -4.46 -11.18
C ASN A 47 16.21 -5.12 -10.35
N GLY A 48 15.87 -5.94 -9.36
CA GLY A 48 16.80 -6.58 -8.44
C GLY A 48 17.17 -5.73 -7.22
N ASP A 49 16.67 -4.50 -7.09
CA ASP A 49 16.88 -3.70 -5.89
C ASP A 49 16.09 -4.27 -4.71
N ARG A 50 16.68 -4.16 -3.54
CA ARG A 50 16.12 -4.69 -2.29
C ARG A 50 15.60 -3.55 -1.44
N GLN A 51 14.52 -3.83 -0.73
CA GLN A 51 13.95 -2.91 0.24
C GLN A 51 13.71 -3.64 1.56
N ILE A 52 14.28 -3.11 2.63
CA ILE A 52 13.97 -3.51 3.99
C ILE A 52 13.05 -2.45 4.57
N SER A 53 11.83 -2.85 4.91
CA SER A 53 10.83 -1.96 5.50
C SER A 53 10.60 -2.33 6.95
N VAL A 54 10.70 -1.36 7.83
CA VAL A 54 10.50 -1.54 9.27
C VAL A 54 9.31 -0.71 9.71
N LEU A 55 8.37 -1.31 10.43
CA LEU A 55 7.16 -0.66 10.93
C LEU A 55 7.18 -0.63 12.45
N LEU A 56 7.18 0.57 13.03
CA LEU A 56 7.12 0.78 14.47
C LEU A 56 5.71 1.18 14.89
N THR A 57 5.14 0.42 15.82
CA THR A 57 3.82 0.68 16.38
C THR A 57 3.86 0.69 17.90
N SER A 58 2.99 1.46 18.55
CA SER A 58 2.79 1.48 20.00
C SER A 58 1.37 1.10 20.37
N GLY A 59 1.13 0.63 21.59
CA GLY A 59 -0.18 0.30 22.11
C GLY A 59 -0.48 -1.19 22.22
N ARG A 60 -1.76 -1.52 22.46
CA ARG A 60 -2.23 -2.90 22.64
C ARG A 60 -3.54 -3.15 21.89
N GLY A 61 -3.62 -4.26 21.20
CA GLY A 61 -4.84 -4.72 20.53
C GLY A 61 -5.38 -3.73 19.51
N ARG A 62 -6.62 -3.25 19.70
CA ARG A 62 -7.29 -2.30 18.78
C ARG A 62 -6.77 -0.85 18.88
N ASN A 63 -6.00 -0.53 19.92
CA ASN A 63 -5.46 0.81 20.15
C ASN A 63 -3.99 0.91 19.71
N MET A 64 -3.57 0.12 18.70
CA MET A 64 -2.25 0.27 18.10
C MET A 64 -2.19 1.54 17.26
N GLN A 65 -1.14 2.32 17.46
CA GLN A 65 -0.87 3.57 16.74
C GLN A 65 0.52 3.49 16.10
N ASN A 66 0.67 4.09 14.95
CA ASN A 66 1.95 4.22 14.28
C ASN A 66 2.83 5.25 15.02
N VAL A 67 4.10 4.97 15.14
CA VAL A 67 5.07 5.85 15.81
C VAL A 67 5.92 6.55 14.76
N SER A 68 5.70 7.85 14.58
CA SER A 68 6.47 8.68 13.65
C SER A 68 7.68 9.34 14.33
N ASN A 69 8.65 9.78 13.52
CA ASN A 69 9.86 10.47 13.92
C ASN A 69 10.71 9.69 14.97
N ALA A 70 10.64 8.37 14.96
CA ALA A 70 11.42 7.51 15.81
C ALA A 70 12.71 7.07 15.09
N PRO A 71 13.89 7.15 15.73
CA PRO A 71 15.14 6.64 15.17
C PRO A 71 15.13 5.10 15.24
N ILE A 72 15.45 4.46 14.14
CA ILE A 72 15.62 3.02 14.00
C ILE A 72 17.04 2.75 13.53
N ASP A 73 17.77 1.93 14.24
CA ASP A 73 19.08 1.46 13.84
C ASP A 73 18.95 0.11 13.13
N ILE A 74 19.63 -0.02 11.98
CA ILE A 74 19.69 -1.24 11.17
C ILE A 74 21.12 -1.75 11.17
N GLU A 75 21.27 -2.99 11.57
CA GLU A 75 22.55 -3.70 11.66
C GLU A 75 22.44 -5.06 10.96
N VAL A 76 23.56 -5.60 10.52
CA VAL A 76 23.67 -6.99 10.06
C VAL A 76 24.39 -7.78 11.12
N ASP A 77 23.81 -8.87 11.55
CA ASP A 77 24.46 -9.81 12.46
C ASP A 77 25.50 -10.65 11.71
N GLN A 78 26.66 -10.79 12.30
CA GLN A 78 27.75 -11.64 11.84
C GLN A 78 28.21 -12.48 13.05
N GLU A 79 28.66 -13.69 12.84
CA GLU A 79 29.00 -14.65 13.89
C GLU A 79 29.78 -14.08 15.08
N ASP A 80 30.69 -13.14 14.82
CA ASP A 80 31.56 -12.54 15.85
C ASP A 80 31.31 -11.05 16.09
N SER A 81 30.45 -10.39 15.31
CA SER A 81 30.25 -8.93 15.37
C SER A 81 28.96 -8.50 14.68
N THR A 82 28.49 -7.30 15.02
CA THR A 82 27.40 -6.65 14.27
C THR A 82 27.95 -5.56 13.37
N LEU A 83 27.53 -5.52 12.12
CA LEU A 83 27.86 -4.47 11.17
C LEU A 83 26.74 -3.43 11.14
N TYR A 84 27.01 -2.23 11.63
CA TYR A 84 26.07 -1.12 11.52
C TYR A 84 25.91 -0.69 10.06
N LEU A 85 24.69 -0.73 9.53
CA LEU A 85 24.38 -0.28 8.17
C LEU A 85 24.00 1.20 8.15
N THR A 86 22.94 1.55 8.86
CA THR A 86 22.40 2.92 8.85
C THR A 86 21.39 3.16 9.97
N GLY A 87 21.19 4.44 10.31
CA GLY A 87 20.07 4.89 11.12
C GLY A 87 18.99 5.49 10.22
N LEU A 88 17.74 5.11 10.43
CA LEU A 88 16.57 5.60 9.73
C LEU A 88 15.62 6.34 10.69
N ILE A 89 14.71 7.13 10.14
CA ILE A 89 13.66 7.79 10.90
C ILE A 89 12.30 7.37 10.34
N THR A 90 11.38 6.97 11.21
CA THR A 90 10.04 6.57 10.80
C THR A 90 9.23 7.76 10.28
N ASN A 91 8.46 7.54 9.22
CA ASN A 91 7.55 8.51 8.62
C ASN A 91 6.21 8.62 9.41
N GLU A 92 5.23 9.36 8.89
CA GLU A 92 3.91 9.52 9.53
C GLU A 92 3.13 8.20 9.66
N GLU A 93 3.43 7.22 8.83
CA GLU A 93 2.85 5.88 8.86
C GLU A 93 3.60 4.94 9.82
N GLY A 94 4.62 5.43 10.51
CA GLY A 94 5.47 4.63 11.41
C GLY A 94 6.45 3.72 10.66
N ALA A 95 6.60 3.90 9.35
CA ALA A 95 7.46 3.09 8.50
C ALA A 95 8.82 3.77 8.27
N ALA A 96 9.89 2.97 8.25
CA ALA A 96 11.22 3.36 7.82
C ALA A 96 11.71 2.38 6.76
N ASN A 97 12.20 2.88 5.61
CA ASN A 97 12.58 2.06 4.47
C ASN A 97 14.07 2.26 4.15
N LEU A 98 14.80 1.15 4.07
CA LEU A 98 16.15 1.07 3.55
C LEU A 98 16.10 0.50 2.13
N TYR A 99 16.59 1.25 1.15
CA TYR A 99 16.76 0.78 -0.22
C TYR A 99 18.21 0.41 -0.45
N VAL A 100 18.43 -0.78 -1.01
CA VAL A 100 19.75 -1.34 -1.28
C VAL A 100 19.80 -1.74 -2.74
N GLU A 101 20.76 -1.21 -3.47
CA GLU A 101 20.95 -1.52 -4.89
C GLU A 101 21.30 -3.01 -5.10
N SER A 102 20.89 -3.56 -6.23
CA SER A 102 21.09 -4.97 -6.60
C SER A 102 22.57 -5.40 -6.59
N GLY A 103 23.50 -4.46 -6.78
CA GLY A 103 24.94 -4.72 -6.77
C GLY A 103 25.57 -4.85 -5.37
N TYR A 104 24.86 -4.46 -4.32
CA TYR A 104 25.39 -4.60 -2.95
C TYR A 104 25.28 -6.06 -2.49
N THR A 105 26.35 -6.58 -1.86
CA THR A 105 26.33 -7.92 -1.28
C THR A 105 26.32 -7.82 0.24
N PHE A 106 25.27 -8.34 0.87
CA PHE A 106 25.26 -8.48 2.31
C PHE A 106 26.22 -9.59 2.76
N PRO A 107 26.82 -9.43 3.94
CA PRO A 107 27.48 -10.54 4.60
C PRO A 107 26.45 -11.64 4.88
N ALA A 108 26.75 -12.86 4.44
CA ALA A 108 25.88 -14.01 4.64
C ALA A 108 26.68 -15.14 5.31
N ASP A 109 26.00 -16.06 5.95
CA ASP A 109 26.56 -17.28 6.52
C ASP A 109 26.87 -18.33 5.44
N GLU A 110 27.26 -19.55 5.87
CA GLU A 110 27.56 -20.68 4.97
C GLU A 110 26.34 -21.14 4.16
N GLU A 111 25.11 -20.86 4.65
CA GLU A 111 23.84 -21.20 3.99
C GLU A 111 23.33 -20.09 3.09
N GLY A 112 24.04 -18.95 3.02
CA GLY A 112 23.64 -17.77 2.25
C GLY A 112 22.58 -16.90 2.96
N ILE A 113 22.36 -17.12 4.26
CA ILE A 113 21.41 -16.34 5.06
C ILE A 113 22.10 -15.09 5.62
N THR A 114 21.43 -13.97 5.50
CA THR A 114 21.83 -12.71 6.15
C THR A 114 20.80 -12.37 7.22
N THR A 115 21.25 -12.21 8.48
CA THR A 115 20.38 -11.78 9.57
C THR A 115 20.48 -10.26 9.75
N ILE A 116 19.37 -9.58 9.56
CA ILE A 116 19.24 -8.13 9.73
C ILE A 116 18.56 -7.84 11.07
N LEU A 117 19.21 -7.05 11.90
CA LEU A 117 18.68 -6.58 13.17
C LEU A 117 18.16 -5.16 13.01
N ALA A 118 16.90 -4.93 13.34
CA ALA A 118 16.34 -3.61 13.44
C ALA A 118 16.00 -3.30 14.89
N SER A 119 16.44 -2.14 15.39
CA SER A 119 16.24 -1.77 16.78
C SER A 119 15.76 -0.34 16.96
N PHE A 120 14.85 -0.18 17.93
CA PHE A 120 14.39 1.09 18.47
C PHE A 120 14.78 1.19 19.93
N GLY A 121 15.65 2.13 20.29
CA GLY A 121 16.16 2.29 21.66
C GLY A 121 15.12 2.73 22.71
N GLY A 122 13.89 3.08 22.26
CA GLY A 122 12.87 3.65 23.13
C GLY A 122 13.10 5.14 23.43
N ASN A 123 12.17 5.72 24.19
CA ASN A 123 12.25 7.08 24.70
C ASN A 123 11.58 7.19 26.07
N ASP A 124 11.29 8.40 26.56
CA ASP A 124 10.69 8.61 27.87
C ASP A 124 9.30 8.00 28.02
N THR A 125 8.52 7.88 26.92
CA THR A 125 7.15 7.41 26.89
C THR A 125 6.99 6.02 26.29
N LEU A 126 7.93 5.60 25.41
CA LEU A 126 7.88 4.36 24.65
C LEU A 126 8.96 3.38 25.11
N SER A 127 8.66 2.09 25.17
CA SER A 127 9.64 1.05 25.46
C SER A 127 10.57 0.81 24.25
N ALA A 128 11.75 0.28 24.48
CA ALA A 128 12.59 -0.25 23.41
C ALA A 128 11.93 -1.46 22.73
N ALA A 129 12.22 -1.66 21.46
CA ALA A 129 11.79 -2.81 20.69
C ALA A 129 12.84 -3.18 19.65
N SER A 130 13.00 -4.47 19.37
CA SER A 130 13.87 -4.98 18.32
C SER A 130 13.15 -6.11 17.55
N THR A 131 13.61 -6.34 16.35
CA THR A 131 13.20 -7.47 15.50
C THR A 131 14.38 -7.92 14.67
N ASP A 132 14.45 -9.19 14.42
CA ASP A 132 15.38 -9.84 13.50
C ASP A 132 14.63 -10.24 12.20
N LEU A 133 15.37 -10.30 11.14
CA LEU A 133 14.87 -10.65 9.80
C LEU A 133 15.96 -11.43 9.07
N GLU A 134 15.71 -12.70 8.83
CA GLU A 134 16.56 -13.55 8.03
C GLU A 134 16.20 -13.40 6.56
N ILE A 135 17.18 -13.11 5.72
CA ILE A 135 16.97 -12.91 4.30
C ILE A 135 17.95 -13.72 3.46
N LYS A 136 17.49 -14.17 2.30
CA LYS A 136 18.32 -14.73 1.23
C LYS A 136 18.07 -14.00 -0.08
N ASP A 137 19.08 -13.92 -0.92
CA ASP A 137 18.93 -13.41 -2.28
C ASP A 137 18.35 -14.48 -3.20
N VAL A 138 17.22 -14.17 -3.83
CA VAL A 138 16.59 -15.01 -4.85
C VAL A 138 16.46 -14.25 -6.17
N TYR A 139 16.67 -14.94 -7.27
CA TYR A 139 16.58 -14.42 -8.61
C TYR A 139 15.47 -15.15 -9.37
N LEU A 140 14.48 -14.38 -9.84
CA LEU A 140 13.44 -14.87 -10.72
C LEU A 140 13.73 -14.47 -12.16
N GLU A 141 13.73 -15.45 -13.04
CA GLU A 141 13.82 -15.25 -14.48
C GLU A 141 12.52 -15.72 -15.14
N MET A 142 12.06 -15.01 -16.15
CA MET A 142 10.87 -15.37 -16.93
C MET A 142 11.26 -15.53 -18.40
N SER A 143 10.86 -16.63 -19.01
CA SER A 143 10.94 -16.86 -20.44
C SER A 143 9.56 -17.11 -21.04
N PHE A 144 9.39 -16.75 -22.30
CA PHE A 144 8.13 -16.79 -23.02
C PHE A 144 8.33 -17.49 -24.35
N ASP A 145 7.70 -18.64 -24.52
CA ASP A 145 7.83 -19.46 -25.71
C ASP A 145 6.46 -19.84 -26.29
N ILE A 146 6.43 -20.28 -27.53
CA ILE A 146 5.22 -20.79 -28.18
C ILE A 146 5.51 -22.22 -28.62
N GLU A 147 4.89 -23.18 -27.93
CA GLU A 147 5.00 -24.59 -28.21
C GLU A 147 3.68 -25.10 -28.79
N ASP A 148 3.70 -25.72 -29.95
CA ASP A 148 2.52 -26.26 -30.64
C ASP A 148 1.32 -25.27 -30.73
N SER A 149 1.62 -23.98 -30.89
CA SER A 149 0.64 -22.86 -30.91
C SER A 149 0.08 -22.50 -29.50
N VAL A 150 0.57 -23.09 -28.44
CA VAL A 150 0.25 -22.72 -27.05
C VAL A 150 1.33 -21.76 -26.56
N LYS A 151 0.93 -20.69 -25.91
CA LYS A 151 1.84 -19.75 -25.24
C LYS A 151 2.23 -20.34 -23.91
N VAL A 152 3.52 -20.52 -23.67
CA VAL A 152 4.05 -21.08 -22.44
C VAL A 152 4.94 -20.05 -21.75
N LEU A 153 4.59 -19.72 -20.51
CA LEU A 153 5.43 -18.95 -19.59
C LEU A 153 6.22 -19.95 -18.75
N THR A 154 7.53 -19.80 -18.73
CA THR A 154 8.43 -20.52 -17.83
C THR A 154 9.03 -19.54 -16.84
N VAL A 155 8.97 -19.85 -15.56
CA VAL A 155 9.62 -19.12 -14.48
C VAL A 155 10.73 -20.00 -13.92
N GLN A 156 11.91 -19.44 -13.74
CA GLN A 156 13.03 -20.09 -13.08
C GLN A 156 13.41 -19.31 -11.82
N ALA A 157 13.45 -20.01 -10.68
CA ALA A 157 13.87 -19.48 -9.40
C ALA A 157 15.25 -20.04 -9.01
N LYS A 158 16.17 -19.16 -8.64
CA LYS A 158 17.51 -19.50 -8.16
C LYS A 158 17.84 -18.67 -6.94
N GLU A 159 18.38 -19.28 -5.89
CA GLU A 159 18.95 -18.57 -4.75
C GLU A 159 20.47 -18.54 -4.82
N LYS A 160 21.06 -17.61 -4.07
CA LYS A 160 22.50 -17.51 -3.93
C LYS A 160 22.92 -18.20 -2.63
N ASN A 161 23.79 -19.23 -2.73
CA ASN A 161 24.36 -19.88 -1.55
C ASN A 161 25.50 -19.05 -0.93
N GLY A 162 26.03 -19.48 0.21
CA GLY A 162 27.13 -18.79 0.92
C GLY A 162 28.41 -18.66 0.12
N GLU A 163 28.66 -19.53 -0.87
CA GLU A 163 29.80 -19.46 -1.79
C GLU A 163 29.57 -18.49 -2.96
N GLY A 164 28.33 -17.97 -3.08
CA GLY A 164 27.92 -17.03 -4.13
C GLY A 164 27.48 -17.70 -5.42
N GLU A 165 27.29 -19.03 -5.43
CA GLU A 165 26.78 -19.79 -6.56
C GLU A 165 25.23 -19.73 -6.58
N LEU A 166 24.67 -19.76 -7.79
CA LEU A 166 23.21 -19.81 -7.98
C LEU A 166 22.75 -21.25 -8.00
N ILE A 167 21.96 -21.64 -7.04
CA ILE A 167 21.34 -22.96 -6.95
C ILE A 167 19.84 -22.86 -7.20
N PRO A 168 19.19 -23.86 -7.84
CA PRO A 168 17.75 -23.85 -8.07
C PRO A 168 16.98 -23.93 -6.76
N VAL A 169 15.78 -23.31 -6.74
CA VAL A 169 14.84 -23.36 -5.60
C VAL A 169 13.58 -24.08 -6.04
N GLY A 170 13.38 -25.29 -5.52
CA GLY A 170 12.16 -26.07 -5.73
C GLY A 170 11.09 -25.78 -4.68
N ASP A 171 9.90 -26.30 -4.89
CA ASP A 171 8.73 -26.21 -4.01
C ASP A 171 8.36 -24.76 -3.65
N LEU A 172 8.55 -23.82 -4.60
CA LEU A 172 8.30 -22.41 -4.42
C LEU A 172 7.02 -21.98 -5.14
N ASP A 173 6.08 -21.45 -4.40
CA ASP A 173 4.84 -20.89 -4.94
C ASP A 173 5.10 -19.54 -5.59
N VAL A 174 4.77 -19.40 -6.87
CA VAL A 174 4.91 -18.17 -7.64
C VAL A 174 3.56 -17.77 -8.24
N ASP A 175 3.02 -16.66 -7.80
CA ASP A 175 1.81 -16.06 -8.35
C ASP A 175 2.10 -15.37 -9.67
N ILE A 176 1.34 -15.74 -10.71
CA ILE A 176 1.44 -15.13 -12.04
C ILE A 176 0.24 -14.24 -12.29
N GLY A 177 0.52 -13.03 -12.75
CA GLY A 177 -0.53 -12.07 -13.10
C GLY A 177 -0.11 -11.12 -14.21
N VAL A 178 -1.06 -10.28 -14.61
CA VAL A 178 -0.83 -9.21 -15.59
C VAL A 178 -1.09 -7.86 -14.96
N GLN A 179 -0.09 -6.98 -15.05
CA GLN A 179 -0.18 -5.62 -14.52
C GLN A 179 -1.32 -4.85 -15.20
N ARG A 180 -2.17 -4.24 -14.40
CA ARG A 180 -3.24 -3.34 -14.80
C ARG A 180 -3.00 -1.96 -14.19
N LEU A 181 -3.83 -0.99 -14.54
CA LEU A 181 -3.66 0.40 -14.12
C LEU A 181 -3.62 0.58 -12.59
N TYR A 182 -4.41 -0.20 -11.83
CA TYR A 182 -4.53 -0.06 -10.38
C TYR A 182 -4.23 -1.35 -9.60
N SER A 183 -4.09 -2.48 -10.27
CA SER A 183 -3.90 -3.79 -9.64
C SER A 183 -3.22 -4.77 -10.58
N VAL A 184 -2.82 -5.91 -10.07
CA VAL A 184 -2.41 -7.07 -10.88
C VAL A 184 -3.65 -7.93 -11.10
N LEU A 185 -3.93 -8.30 -12.34
CA LEU A 185 -4.93 -9.31 -12.68
C LEU A 185 -4.28 -10.68 -12.44
N PRO A 186 -4.73 -11.45 -11.44
CA PRO A 186 -4.19 -12.78 -11.22
C PRO A 186 -4.59 -13.70 -12.36
N LEU A 187 -3.67 -14.53 -12.81
CA LEU A 187 -3.92 -15.56 -13.81
C LEU A 187 -3.95 -16.93 -13.15
N ASP A 188 -2.82 -17.33 -12.55
CA ASP A 188 -2.66 -18.62 -11.87
C ASP A 188 -1.48 -18.56 -10.89
N ALA A 189 -1.32 -19.61 -10.08
CA ALA A 189 -0.14 -19.86 -9.26
C ALA A 189 0.56 -21.10 -9.78
N ILE A 190 1.89 -21.07 -9.81
CA ILE A 190 2.74 -22.18 -10.23
C ILE A 190 3.71 -22.55 -9.10
N GLU A 191 3.98 -23.82 -8.96
CA GLU A 191 4.98 -24.33 -8.04
C GLU A 191 6.23 -24.73 -8.84
N THR A 192 7.43 -24.38 -8.36
CA THR A 192 8.68 -24.76 -9.01
C THR A 192 9.06 -26.20 -8.66
N ASP A 193 9.62 -26.92 -9.63
CA ASP A 193 10.16 -28.26 -9.47
C ASP A 193 11.56 -28.28 -8.81
N GLU A 194 12.18 -29.45 -8.69
CA GLU A 194 13.52 -29.61 -8.10
C GLU A 194 14.63 -28.85 -8.87
N GLU A 195 14.39 -28.53 -10.14
CA GLU A 195 15.27 -27.71 -10.99
C GLU A 195 14.97 -26.21 -10.87
N GLY A 196 14.03 -25.84 -10.01
CA GLY A 196 13.58 -24.45 -9.79
C GLY A 196 12.74 -23.91 -10.94
N ILE A 197 12.11 -24.78 -11.73
CA ILE A 197 11.37 -24.41 -12.94
C ILE A 197 9.87 -24.62 -12.72
N GLY A 198 9.09 -23.60 -12.99
CA GLY A 198 7.62 -23.67 -13.04
C GLY A 198 7.12 -23.23 -14.41
N THR A 199 6.09 -23.88 -14.95
CA THR A 199 5.52 -23.60 -16.28
C THR A 199 4.03 -23.30 -16.19
N LEU A 200 3.56 -22.38 -17.02
CA LEU A 200 2.15 -22.00 -17.14
C LEU A 200 1.74 -21.90 -18.61
N GLU A 201 0.65 -22.56 -18.99
CA GLU A 201 -0.02 -22.28 -20.24
C GLU A 201 -0.74 -20.93 -20.18
N PHE A 202 -0.22 -19.96 -20.93
CA PHE A 202 -0.70 -18.58 -20.83
C PHE A 202 -2.05 -18.41 -21.57
N PRO A 203 -3.09 -17.84 -20.95
CA PRO A 203 -4.41 -17.67 -21.58
C PRO A 203 -4.35 -16.78 -22.83
N ASN A 204 -5.10 -17.16 -23.86
CA ASN A 204 -5.13 -16.44 -25.13
C ASN A 204 -6.07 -15.22 -25.15
N ASP A 205 -6.94 -15.08 -24.16
CA ASP A 205 -7.99 -14.07 -24.07
C ASP A 205 -7.63 -12.84 -23.22
N VAL A 206 -6.38 -12.73 -22.78
CA VAL A 206 -5.92 -11.61 -21.95
C VAL A 206 -5.89 -10.31 -22.77
N PRO A 207 -6.64 -9.26 -22.40
CA PRO A 207 -6.61 -7.99 -23.12
C PRO A 207 -5.27 -7.28 -22.88
N GLY A 208 -4.67 -6.77 -23.96
CA GLY A 208 -3.46 -5.92 -23.91
C GLY A 208 -3.76 -4.44 -24.09
N ASP A 209 -2.73 -3.69 -24.39
CA ASP A 209 -2.87 -2.30 -24.86
C ASP A 209 -3.34 -2.22 -26.32
N SER A 210 -3.29 -1.04 -26.94
CA SER A 210 -3.65 -0.85 -28.34
C SER A 210 -2.78 -1.63 -29.34
N THR A 211 -1.60 -2.07 -28.92
CA THR A 211 -0.62 -2.86 -29.71
C THR A 211 -0.62 -4.33 -29.33
N GLY A 212 -1.36 -4.73 -28.28
CA GLY A 212 -1.38 -6.07 -27.71
C GLY A 212 -0.24 -6.34 -26.73
N MET A 213 0.45 -5.31 -26.24
CA MET A 213 1.44 -5.47 -25.17
C MET A 213 0.75 -5.68 -23.83
N ILE A 214 1.31 -6.57 -23.03
CA ILE A 214 0.97 -6.82 -21.63
C ILE A 214 2.25 -6.87 -20.81
N THR A 215 2.18 -6.51 -19.53
CA THR A 215 3.28 -6.70 -18.58
C THR A 215 2.89 -7.84 -17.65
N VAL A 216 3.58 -8.96 -17.79
CA VAL A 216 3.42 -10.13 -16.92
C VAL A 216 4.23 -9.91 -15.66
N VAL A 217 3.67 -10.29 -14.53
CA VAL A 217 4.27 -10.18 -13.20
C VAL A 217 4.31 -11.57 -12.59
N ALA A 218 5.50 -12.01 -12.18
CA ALA A 218 5.70 -13.15 -11.32
C ALA A 218 6.01 -12.64 -9.91
N ARG A 219 5.32 -13.17 -8.89
CA ARG A 219 5.45 -12.72 -7.51
C ARG A 219 5.53 -13.91 -6.56
N ILE A 220 6.50 -13.85 -5.65
CA ILE A 220 6.54 -14.66 -4.44
C ILE A 220 6.02 -13.77 -3.32
N ASP A 221 5.07 -14.24 -2.53
CA ASP A 221 4.46 -13.42 -1.49
C ASP A 221 4.82 -13.92 -0.08
N GLU A 222 5.36 -13.02 0.73
CA GLU A 222 5.66 -13.23 2.16
C GLU A 222 6.42 -14.54 2.49
N HIS A 223 7.34 -14.97 1.63
CA HIS A 223 8.19 -16.14 1.88
C HIS A 223 9.13 -15.89 3.07
N GLU A 224 9.42 -16.94 3.86
CA GLU A 224 10.17 -16.86 5.11
C GLU A 224 11.53 -16.17 4.95
N TYR A 225 12.33 -16.55 3.93
CA TYR A 225 13.66 -15.98 3.68
C TYR A 225 13.69 -14.99 2.51
N PHE A 226 12.85 -15.16 1.50
CA PHE A 226 12.87 -14.29 0.32
C PHE A 226 11.98 -13.06 0.48
N GLY A 227 11.11 -13.04 1.50
CA GLY A 227 10.12 -12.00 1.68
C GLY A 227 9.16 -11.93 0.48
N THR A 228 8.92 -10.72 -0.02
CA THR A 228 8.11 -10.52 -1.23
C THR A 228 9.00 -10.19 -2.42
N VAL A 229 9.00 -11.08 -3.41
CA VAL A 229 9.81 -10.93 -4.63
C VAL A 229 8.88 -10.62 -5.80
N THR A 230 9.26 -9.65 -6.61
CA THR A 230 8.48 -9.28 -7.80
C THR A 230 9.37 -9.19 -9.02
N LYS A 231 9.01 -9.93 -10.08
CA LYS A 231 9.61 -9.82 -11.40
C LYS A 231 8.57 -9.44 -12.42
N SER A 232 8.86 -8.50 -13.29
CA SER A 232 7.94 -8.07 -14.35
C SER A 232 8.63 -8.00 -15.70
N GLN A 233 7.92 -8.42 -16.74
CA GLN A 233 8.42 -8.36 -18.11
C GLN A 233 7.27 -8.10 -19.09
N SER A 234 7.52 -7.24 -20.08
CA SER A 234 6.52 -6.89 -21.10
C SER A 234 6.65 -7.76 -22.33
N ILE A 235 5.51 -8.27 -22.81
CA ILE A 235 5.43 -9.13 -24.00
C ILE A 235 4.18 -8.83 -24.83
N LYS A 236 4.23 -9.09 -26.14
CA LYS A 236 3.11 -8.90 -27.06
C LYS A 236 2.23 -10.15 -27.17
N TRP A 237 1.57 -10.53 -26.08
CA TRP A 237 0.70 -11.70 -26.01
C TRP A 237 -0.76 -11.35 -25.74
N GLY A 238 -1.05 -10.10 -25.49
CA GLY A 238 -2.43 -9.65 -25.24
C GLY A 238 -3.21 -9.42 -26.52
N ILE A 239 -4.54 -9.43 -26.39
CA ILE A 239 -5.45 -9.02 -27.45
C ILE A 239 -5.41 -7.50 -27.56
N PRO A 240 -5.11 -6.92 -28.75
CA PRO A 240 -5.12 -5.48 -28.92
C PRO A 240 -6.50 -4.89 -28.63
N VAL A 241 -6.61 -3.99 -27.65
CA VAL A 241 -7.85 -3.31 -27.30
C VAL A 241 -7.79 -1.88 -27.81
N SER A 242 -8.53 -1.60 -28.88
CA SER A 242 -8.72 -0.25 -29.35
C SER A 242 -9.90 0.38 -28.59
N TYR A 243 -9.60 1.26 -27.64
CA TYR A 243 -10.59 2.15 -27.05
C TYR A 243 -10.99 3.21 -28.08
N LYS A 244 -11.74 2.81 -29.11
CA LYS A 244 -12.55 3.82 -29.81
C LYS A 244 -13.51 4.31 -28.74
N LEU A 245 -13.33 5.55 -28.32
CA LEU A 245 -14.34 6.27 -27.55
C LEU A 245 -15.60 6.23 -28.39
N LYS A 246 -16.38 5.14 -28.21
CA LYS A 246 -17.73 5.09 -28.72
C LYS A 246 -18.40 6.26 -28.02
N LYS A 247 -18.74 7.32 -28.78
CA LYS A 247 -19.47 8.47 -28.26
C LYS A 247 -20.68 7.88 -27.53
N ILE A 248 -20.52 7.71 -26.20
CA ILE A 248 -21.55 7.07 -25.38
C ILE A 248 -22.67 8.08 -25.37
N SER A 249 -23.77 7.74 -26.04
CA SER A 249 -25.00 8.56 -26.11
C SER A 249 -25.70 8.74 -24.75
N ARG A 250 -24.96 8.56 -23.64
CA ARG A 250 -25.36 8.76 -22.24
C ARG A 250 -24.65 9.92 -21.57
N GLN A 251 -24.05 10.83 -22.32
CA GLN A 251 -23.53 12.06 -21.72
C GLN A 251 -24.73 12.90 -21.29
N LEU A 252 -24.75 13.34 -20.05
CA LEU A 252 -25.75 14.30 -19.53
C LEU A 252 -25.76 15.61 -20.36
N PHE A 253 -24.69 15.87 -21.08
CA PHE A 253 -24.52 16.99 -22.01
C PHE A 253 -24.03 16.43 -23.34
N THR A 254 -24.93 16.32 -24.30
CA THR A 254 -24.60 16.11 -25.72
C THR A 254 -24.59 17.49 -26.39
N ASP A 255 -23.61 17.76 -27.26
CA ASP A 255 -23.57 18.99 -28.08
C ASP A 255 -24.75 19.06 -29.06
N GLU A 256 -25.48 17.96 -29.24
CA GLU A 256 -26.66 17.86 -30.08
C GLU A 256 -27.89 17.59 -29.22
N ALA A 257 -28.85 18.51 -29.24
CA ALA A 257 -30.10 18.35 -28.53
C ALA A 257 -30.91 17.19 -29.12
N PRO A 258 -31.52 16.29 -28.31
CA PRO A 258 -32.38 15.23 -28.80
C PRO A 258 -33.54 15.81 -29.60
N LEU A 259 -33.86 15.17 -30.72
CA LEU A 259 -34.92 15.61 -31.68
C LEU A 259 -36.26 15.89 -30.98
N TRP A 260 -36.66 15.09 -30.00
CA TRP A 260 -37.88 15.31 -29.22
C TRP A 260 -37.88 16.62 -28.43
N MET A 261 -36.72 17.06 -27.93
CA MET A 261 -36.60 18.31 -27.20
C MET A 261 -36.77 19.50 -28.14
N ILE A 262 -36.22 19.45 -29.35
CA ILE A 262 -36.39 20.48 -30.38
C ILE A 262 -37.86 20.57 -30.77
N ILE A 263 -38.52 19.43 -30.99
CA ILE A 263 -39.97 19.37 -31.32
C ILE A 263 -40.81 19.97 -30.17
N ALA A 264 -40.53 19.61 -28.91
CA ALA A 264 -41.23 20.12 -27.74
C ALA A 264 -41.14 21.65 -27.63
N VAL A 265 -39.94 22.19 -27.78
CA VAL A 265 -39.70 23.65 -27.75
C VAL A 265 -40.44 24.34 -28.90
N PHE A 266 -40.43 23.74 -30.10
CA PHE A 266 -41.14 24.28 -31.26
C PHE A 266 -42.66 24.33 -31.04
N VAL A 267 -43.27 23.28 -30.49
CA VAL A 267 -44.68 23.20 -30.15
C VAL A 267 -45.08 24.30 -29.15
N VAL A 268 -44.31 24.47 -28.10
CA VAL A 268 -44.53 25.54 -27.08
C VAL A 268 -44.44 26.94 -27.73
N LEU A 269 -43.46 27.13 -28.58
CA LEU A 269 -43.21 28.42 -29.26
C LEU A 269 -44.36 28.75 -30.21
N VAL A 270 -44.81 27.81 -31.05
CA VAL A 270 -45.94 27.94 -31.95
C VAL A 270 -47.22 28.23 -31.17
N GLY A 271 -47.47 27.51 -30.06
CA GLY A 271 -48.61 27.74 -29.18
C GLY A 271 -48.64 29.18 -28.60
N ALA A 272 -47.47 29.65 -28.11
CA ALA A 272 -47.34 31.01 -27.56
C ALA A 272 -47.63 32.07 -28.66
N TRP A 273 -47.04 31.88 -29.87
CA TRP A 273 -47.27 32.80 -30.98
C TRP A 273 -48.73 32.79 -31.45
N TYR A 274 -49.35 31.63 -31.51
CA TYR A 274 -50.77 31.52 -31.84
C TYR A 274 -51.67 32.31 -30.90
N HIS A 275 -51.48 32.18 -29.60
CA HIS A 275 -52.21 32.96 -28.61
C HIS A 275 -51.93 34.47 -28.69
N PHE A 276 -50.68 34.83 -28.97
CA PHE A 276 -50.29 36.24 -29.18
C PHE A 276 -51.04 36.84 -30.37
N PHE A 277 -51.04 36.17 -31.53
CA PHE A 277 -51.75 36.61 -32.71
C PHE A 277 -53.25 36.70 -32.48
N LEU A 278 -53.87 35.70 -31.85
CA LEU A 278 -55.26 35.75 -31.48
C LEU A 278 -55.61 36.96 -30.61
N SER A 279 -54.78 37.27 -29.64
CA SER A 279 -54.98 38.47 -28.78
C SER A 279 -54.88 39.76 -29.58
N VAL A 280 -53.92 39.87 -30.47
CA VAL A 280 -53.77 41.04 -31.37
C VAL A 280 -54.95 41.17 -32.32
N PHE A 281 -55.44 40.07 -32.91
CA PHE A 281 -56.66 40.09 -33.75
C PHE A 281 -57.90 40.51 -33.02
N LYS A 282 -58.08 40.03 -31.76
CA LYS A 282 -59.19 40.41 -30.92
C LYS A 282 -59.14 41.89 -30.56
N LEU A 283 -57.98 42.40 -30.20
CA LEU A 283 -57.77 43.86 -29.91
C LEU A 283 -58.06 44.73 -31.12
N ARG A 284 -57.59 44.34 -32.31
CA ARG A 284 -57.91 45.05 -33.54
C ARG A 284 -59.44 45.07 -33.80
N LYS A 285 -60.11 43.95 -33.63
CA LYS A 285 -61.56 43.87 -33.81
C LYS A 285 -62.32 44.76 -32.87
N ILE A 286 -61.91 44.86 -31.61
CA ILE A 286 -62.52 45.79 -30.64
C ILE A 286 -62.37 47.24 -31.09
N LYS A 287 -61.16 47.65 -31.55
CA LYS A 287 -60.93 48.99 -32.04
C LYS A 287 -61.80 49.37 -33.22
N TYR A 288 -62.10 48.47 -34.13
CA TYR A 288 -63.02 48.76 -35.26
C TYR A 288 -64.49 48.83 -34.83
N LEU A 289 -64.90 48.27 -33.73
CA LEU A 289 -66.26 48.35 -33.17
C LEU A 289 -66.47 49.68 -32.44
N ASP A 290 -65.42 50.27 -31.84
CA ASP A 290 -65.51 51.61 -31.20
C ASP A 290 -65.52 52.78 -32.20
N GLU A 291 -65.19 52.54 -33.50
CA GLU A 291 -65.21 53.59 -34.55
C GLU A 291 -66.56 53.64 -35.29
N GLU A 292 -67.51 52.68 -34.97
CA GLU A 292 -68.87 52.64 -35.60
C GLU A 292 -70.00 53.16 -34.69
N GLU A 293 -69.74 53.63 -33.45
CA GLU A 293 -70.67 54.38 -32.56
C GLU A 293 -70.34 55.87 -32.64
#